data_8289a52bda033dcf3e1c2d1a5d1f629c
#
_entry.id   8289a52bda033dcf3e1c2d1a5d1f629c
#
_cell.length_a   1.000
_cell.length_b   1.000
_cell.length_c   1.000
_cell.angle_alpha   90.00
_cell.angle_beta   90.00
_cell.angle_gamma   90.00
#
_symmetry.space_group_name_H-M   'P 1'
#
loop_
_entity.id
_entity.type
_entity.pdbx_description
1 polymer ?
#
loop_
_entity_poly.entity_id
_entity_poly.type
_entity_poly.pdbx_seq_one_letter_code
_entity_poly.pdbx_strand_id
1 'polypeptide(L)' 'MNLRNEIALMYRGDSKEFFHNNTLIKVIFDYSGAFAIDVCDPETKEVITHYSSTSLKECVDFLERF' A
#
# COMPACT_ATOMS: atom_id res chain seq x y z
N MET A 1 4.03 8.99 -11.18
CA MET A 1 4.36 8.14 -10.00
C MET A 1 4.25 6.68 -10.39
N ASN A 2 5.21 5.87 -9.99
CA ASN A 2 5.19 4.43 -10.26
C ASN A 2 4.90 3.69 -8.96
N LEU A 3 3.75 3.04 -8.87
CA LEU A 3 3.32 2.31 -7.69
C LEU A 3 4.33 1.25 -7.24
N ARG A 4 4.90 0.54 -8.21
CA ARG A 4 5.88 -0.49 -7.91
C ARG A 4 7.10 0.10 -7.19
N ASN A 5 7.58 1.26 -7.66
CA ASN A 5 8.74 1.91 -7.04
C ASN A 5 8.42 2.41 -5.63
N GLU A 6 7.18 2.88 -5.41
CA GLU A 6 6.77 3.33 -4.09
C GLU A 6 6.87 2.22 -3.04
N ILE A 7 6.54 0.99 -3.44
CA ILE A 7 6.49 -0.15 -2.52
C ILE A 7 7.81 -0.92 -2.51
N ALA A 8 8.44 -1.07 -3.68
CA ALA A 8 9.63 -1.92 -3.83
C ALA A 8 10.86 -1.43 -3.05
N LEU A 9 10.90 -0.13 -2.73
CA LEU A 9 12.03 0.47 -2.02
C LEU A 9 11.89 0.44 -0.50
N MET A 10 10.81 -0.16 0.02
CA MET A 10 10.60 -0.25 1.45
C MET A 10 11.47 -1.33 2.07
N TYR A 11 11.97 -1.04 3.27
CA TYR A 11 12.67 -2.02 4.11
C TYR A 11 11.67 -2.66 5.08
N ARG A 12 11.99 -3.86 5.54
CA ARG A 12 11.16 -4.53 6.55
C ARG A 12 11.06 -3.65 7.81
N GLY A 13 9.85 -3.46 8.27
CA GLY A 13 9.54 -2.59 9.39
C GLY A 13 9.17 -1.17 8.99
N ASP A 14 9.30 -0.81 7.72
CA ASP A 14 8.94 0.51 7.22
C ASP A 14 7.43 0.64 7.04
N SER A 15 6.95 1.88 7.17
CA SER A 15 5.60 2.25 6.78
C SER A 15 5.66 3.47 5.86
N LYS A 16 4.68 3.59 4.98
CA LYS A 16 4.65 4.65 3.99
C LYS A 16 3.22 5.05 3.68
N GLU A 17 3.00 6.34 3.44
CA GLU A 17 1.72 6.86 2.98
C GLU A 17 1.93 7.62 1.67
N PHE A 18 1.00 7.46 0.74
CA PHE A 18 1.00 8.23 -0.50
C PHE A 18 -0.41 8.29 -1.08
N PHE A 19 -0.63 9.25 -1.98
CA PHE A 19 -1.92 9.40 -2.65
C PHE A 19 -1.90 8.67 -3.99
N HIS A 20 -3.01 8.03 -4.32
CA HIS A 20 -3.19 7.34 -5.59
C HIS A 20 -4.67 7.38 -5.98
N ASN A 21 -4.97 7.97 -7.15
CA ASN A 21 -6.34 8.04 -7.69
C ASN A 21 -7.37 8.50 -6.66
N ASN A 22 -7.11 9.63 -6.01
CA ASN A 22 -7.99 10.23 -5.01
C ASN A 22 -8.21 9.36 -3.77
N THR A 23 -7.28 8.46 -3.49
CA THR A 23 -7.28 7.67 -2.25
C THR A 23 -5.97 7.88 -1.51
N LEU A 24 -6.01 7.66 -0.20
CA LEU A 24 -4.81 7.65 0.63
C LEU A 24 -4.40 6.20 0.86
N ILE A 25 -3.20 5.86 0.41
CA ILE A 25 -2.67 4.50 0.54
C ILE A 25 -1.70 4.47 1.70
N LYS A 26 -1.91 3.53 2.63
CA LYS A 26 -0.99 3.27 3.73
C LYS A 26 -0.43 1.88 3.57
N VAL A 27 0.90 1.77 3.51
CA VAL A 27 1.57 0.48 3.34
C VAL A 27 2.52 0.26 4.49
N ILE A 28 2.45 -0.92 5.07
CA ILE A 28 3.40 -1.40 6.07
C ILE A 28 4.06 -2.64 5.50
N PHE A 29 5.40 -2.65 5.48
CA PHE A 29 6.16 -3.84 5.13
C PHE A 29 6.70 -4.44 6.42
N ASP A 30 6.07 -5.50 6.90
CA ASP A 30 6.40 -6.06 8.21
C ASP A 30 7.65 -6.94 8.16
N TYR A 31 8.12 -7.35 9.34
CA TYR A 31 9.34 -8.13 9.45
C TYR A 31 9.22 -9.55 8.90
N SER A 32 8.00 -10.04 8.71
CA SER A 32 7.77 -11.35 8.10
C SER A 32 7.95 -11.32 6.58
N GLY A 33 8.03 -10.13 6.00
CA GLY A 33 8.12 -9.95 4.55
C GLY A 33 6.77 -9.77 3.87
N ALA A 34 5.71 -9.55 4.63
CA ALA A 34 4.39 -9.28 4.09
C ALA A 34 4.13 -7.78 4.01
N PHE A 35 3.45 -7.35 2.95
CA PHE A 35 2.93 -6.00 2.80
C PHE A 35 1.50 -5.98 3.30
N ALA A 36 1.17 -5.01 4.15
CA ALA A 36 -0.20 -4.74 4.57
C ALA A 36 -0.59 -3.39 3.99
N ILE A 37 -1.67 -3.36 3.23
CA ILE A 37 -2.11 -2.17 2.49
C ILE A 37 -3.50 -1.77 2.95
N ASP A 38 -3.66 -0.51 3.35
CA ASP A 38 -4.96 0.09 3.62
C ASP A 38 -5.23 1.16 2.57
N VAL A 39 -6.36 1.05 1.91
CA VAL A 39 -6.87 2.10 1.01
C VAL A 39 -7.87 2.92 1.79
N CYS A 40 -7.57 4.20 1.99
CA CYS A 40 -8.32 5.08 2.88
C CYS A 40 -8.93 6.24 2.12
N ASP A 41 -10.04 6.77 2.67
CA ASP A 41 -10.59 8.04 2.23
C ASP A 41 -9.61 9.15 2.61
N PRO A 42 -9.19 10.03 1.66
CA PRO A 42 -8.19 11.05 1.95
C PRO A 42 -8.69 12.14 2.89
N GLU A 43 -10.00 12.35 2.99
CA GLU A 43 -10.57 13.37 3.85
C GLU A 43 -10.82 12.87 5.27
N THR A 44 -11.47 11.72 5.39
CA THR A 44 -11.87 11.18 6.70
C THR A 44 -10.82 10.25 7.30
N LYS A 45 -9.90 9.74 6.48
CA LYS A 45 -8.88 8.75 6.87
C LYS A 45 -9.47 7.37 7.19
N GLU A 46 -10.75 7.15 6.90
CA GLU A 46 -11.38 5.86 7.13
C GLU A 46 -10.87 4.83 6.12
N VAL A 47 -10.63 3.62 6.60
CA VAL A 47 -10.20 2.52 5.73
C VAL A 47 -11.37 2.04 4.89
N ILE A 48 -11.22 2.14 3.56
CA ILE A 48 -12.22 1.68 2.60
C ILE A 48 -12.06 0.19 2.35
N THR A 49 -10.81 -0.25 2.16
CA THR A 49 -10.50 -1.65 1.93
C THR A 49 -9.07 -1.95 2.37
N HIS A 50 -8.77 -3.21 2.57
CA HIS A 50 -7.49 -3.68 3.06
C HIS A 50 -7.05 -4.90 2.25
N TYR A 51 -5.74 -5.03 2.04
CA TYR A 51 -5.15 -6.17 1.36
C TYR A 51 -3.77 -6.46 1.95
N SER A 52 -3.41 -7.71 2.04
CA SER A 52 -2.05 -8.09 2.42
C SER A 52 -1.55 -9.26 1.59
N SER A 53 -0.26 -9.25 1.30
CA SER A 53 0.39 -10.31 0.53
C SER A 53 1.89 -10.22 0.72
N THR A 54 2.59 -11.34 0.53
CA THR A 54 4.05 -11.34 0.47
C THR A 54 4.56 -11.06 -0.95
N SER A 55 3.67 -11.00 -1.93
CA SER A 55 4.02 -10.75 -3.34
C SER A 55 3.90 -9.27 -3.67
N LEU A 56 5.02 -8.67 -4.05
CA LEU A 56 5.04 -7.29 -4.52
C LEU A 56 4.12 -7.11 -5.74
N LYS A 57 4.15 -8.07 -6.67
CA LYS A 57 3.32 -8.02 -7.87
C LYS A 57 1.84 -8.00 -7.53
N GLU A 58 1.40 -8.84 -6.61
CA GLU A 58 0.00 -8.87 -6.20
C GLU A 58 -0.44 -7.59 -5.52
N CYS A 59 0.43 -6.99 -4.71
CA CYS A 59 0.15 -5.71 -4.06
C CYS A 59 0.00 -4.59 -5.09
N VAL A 60 0.89 -4.54 -6.07
CA VAL A 60 0.81 -3.54 -7.14
C VAL A 60 -0.45 -3.75 -7.97
N ASP A 61 -0.76 -5.00 -8.34
CA ASP A 61 -1.97 -5.32 -9.10
C ASP A 61 -3.23 -4.91 -8.33
N PHE A 62 -3.25 -5.12 -7.02
CA PHE A 62 -4.35 -4.68 -6.18
C PHE A 62 -4.54 -3.17 -6.24
N LEU A 63 -3.46 -2.41 -6.07
CA LEU A 63 -3.50 -0.95 -6.07
C LEU A 63 -3.90 -0.37 -7.44
N GLU A 64 -3.52 -1.03 -8.51
CA GLU A 64 -3.87 -0.58 -9.86
C GLU A 64 -5.38 -0.64 -10.15
N ARG A 65 -6.14 -1.38 -9.35
CA ARG A 65 -7.60 -1.44 -9.47
C ARG A 65 -8.30 -0.20 -8.93
N PHE A 66 -7.59 0.61 -8.20
CA PHE A 66 -8.09 1.87 -7.65
C PHE A 66 -7.50 3.03 -8.41
#